data_ce01e0b19415c3982c35afa945b7e52d
#
_entry.id   ce01e0b19415c3982c35afa945b7e52d
#
_cell.length_a   1.000
_cell.length_b   1.000
_cell.length_c   1.000
_cell.angle_alpha   90.00
_cell.angle_beta   90.00
_cell.angle_gamma   90.00
#
_symmetry.space_group_name_H-M   'P 1'
#
loop_
_entity.id
_entity.type
_entity.pdbx_description
1 polymer ?
#
loop_
_entity_poly.entity_id
_entity_poly.type
_entity_poly.pdbx_seq_one_letter_code
_entity_poly.pdbx_strand_id
1 'polypeptide(L)'
;MDQLEAKFSRLGVDNAPGQEVTQAEEELQLVGEKIPGKPVDFSHGDVDAFEPTPESLDAFIRGVYSGGEQAYTEYKGRADIREALAEKLSAFTDTQISADTQLIITPGTQGALFLVMGSLVGRGDKVAIVEPDYFANRKLTQFFDGEMIPVELNYLESDKRAGLDLNRLEDAFKDGVKVFLFSNPNNPTGVVYSPDEVRSIAFLAQKYGVSLIVDQLNSRQIFDGRAYTHLCAQEIRPETLITIIGPSKTESLSGYRLGVAFGSKDIIKRMEKLQAIVSLRAGGYSQAVLKSWFNEPEGWIEERTKAHERIRDDLLALLSGVEGVKVRKAEAGSYLFIKTPELTVTMGKFVKILRILASVTVTPGTEFGPKFTDSFRINFSQDHHFAVEAVERTIQIIERYRK
;
A
#
# COMPACT_ATOMS: atom_id res chain seq x y z
N MET A 1 -30.95 2.73 -13.98
CA MET A 1 -29.94 2.89 -12.92
C MET A 1 -29.65 4.37 -12.81
N ASP A 2 -29.81 4.97 -11.64
CA ASP A 2 -29.44 6.36 -11.38
C ASP A 2 -27.94 6.56 -11.64
N GLN A 3 -27.53 7.79 -11.99
CA GLN A 3 -26.12 8.10 -12.26
C GLN A 3 -25.22 7.81 -11.05
N LEU A 4 -25.72 8.04 -9.84
CA LEU A 4 -25.00 7.73 -8.60
C LEU A 4 -24.87 6.23 -8.39
N GLU A 5 -25.92 5.45 -8.54
CA GLU A 5 -25.88 3.99 -8.46
C GLU A 5 -24.87 3.39 -9.48
N ALA A 6 -24.89 3.92 -10.72
CA ALA A 6 -23.92 3.51 -11.75
C ALA A 6 -22.47 3.85 -11.36
N LYS A 7 -22.23 5.00 -10.70
CA LYS A 7 -20.92 5.39 -10.19
C LYS A 7 -20.45 4.44 -9.10
N PHE A 8 -21.28 4.16 -8.08
CA PHE A 8 -20.89 3.29 -6.97
C PHE A 8 -20.73 1.83 -7.42
N SER A 9 -21.57 1.31 -8.29
CA SER A 9 -21.43 -0.03 -8.88
C SER A 9 -20.08 -0.19 -9.60
N ARG A 10 -19.62 0.84 -10.33
CA ARG A 10 -18.32 0.82 -11.01
C ARG A 10 -17.12 0.80 -10.03
N LEU A 11 -17.27 1.39 -8.85
CA LEU A 11 -16.20 1.40 -7.85
C LEU A 11 -15.91 0.01 -7.28
N GLY A 12 -16.93 -0.87 -7.22
CA GLY A 12 -16.78 -2.24 -6.72
C GLY A 12 -16.26 -2.30 -5.29
N VAL A 13 -16.69 -1.35 -4.43
CA VAL A 13 -16.21 -1.25 -3.03
C VAL A 13 -16.83 -2.30 -2.11
N ASP A 14 -17.88 -2.99 -2.55
CA ASP A 14 -18.55 -4.06 -1.78
C ASP A 14 -17.62 -5.24 -1.49
N ASN A 15 -16.56 -5.40 -2.28
CA ASN A 15 -15.55 -6.44 -2.13
C ASN A 15 -14.18 -5.87 -1.70
N ALA A 16 -14.14 -4.64 -1.20
CA ALA A 16 -12.89 -4.04 -0.75
C ALA A 16 -12.26 -4.88 0.37
N PRO A 17 -10.92 -4.97 0.44
CA PRO A 17 -10.22 -5.68 1.51
C PRO A 17 -10.70 -5.25 2.90
N GLY A 18 -11.01 -6.21 3.76
CA GLY A 18 -11.59 -5.96 5.09
C GLY A 18 -13.13 -5.92 5.13
N GLN A 19 -13.82 -6.10 3.99
CA GLN A 19 -15.29 -6.16 3.89
C GLN A 19 -15.80 -7.59 3.60
N GLU A 20 -14.96 -8.59 3.69
CA GLU A 20 -15.24 -9.98 3.30
C GLU A 20 -16.38 -10.62 4.11
N VAL A 21 -16.66 -10.08 5.30
CA VAL A 21 -17.69 -10.62 6.22
C VAL A 21 -19.11 -10.34 5.72
N THR A 22 -19.32 -9.32 4.88
CA THR A 22 -20.64 -8.84 4.45
C THR A 22 -21.11 -9.40 3.10
N GLN A 23 -20.31 -10.28 2.47
CA GLN A 23 -20.64 -10.83 1.15
C GLN A 23 -21.80 -11.83 1.21
N ALA A 24 -22.72 -11.72 0.24
CA ALA A 24 -23.87 -12.61 0.11
C ALA A 24 -23.46 -14.09 0.03
N GLU A 25 -24.28 -14.98 0.62
CA GLU A 25 -24.13 -16.43 0.53
C GLU A 25 -24.32 -16.86 -0.94
N GLU A 26 -23.22 -17.21 -1.61
CA GLU A 26 -23.25 -17.99 -2.85
C GLU A 26 -23.21 -19.48 -2.50
N GLU A 27 -23.93 -20.31 -3.27
CA GLU A 27 -23.74 -21.76 -3.20
C GLU A 27 -22.29 -22.12 -3.54
N LEU A 28 -21.55 -22.55 -2.53
CA LEU A 28 -20.17 -22.99 -2.66
C LEU A 28 -20.13 -24.53 -2.66
N GLN A 29 -19.48 -25.11 -3.65
CA GLN A 29 -19.14 -26.53 -3.64
C GLN A 29 -17.93 -26.74 -2.72
N LEU A 30 -18.17 -27.19 -1.49
CA LEU A 30 -17.11 -27.50 -0.54
C LEU A 30 -16.59 -28.91 -0.78
N VAL A 31 -15.28 -29.07 -0.98
CA VAL A 31 -14.60 -30.36 -1.19
C VAL A 31 -13.78 -30.69 0.06
N GLY A 32 -14.15 -31.80 0.68
CA GLY A 32 -13.51 -32.31 1.90
C GLY A 32 -13.94 -31.60 3.18
N GLU A 33 -13.40 -32.06 4.29
CA GLU A 33 -13.70 -31.54 5.62
C GLU A 33 -12.91 -30.28 5.94
N LYS A 34 -13.41 -29.50 6.93
CA LYS A 34 -12.70 -28.35 7.48
C LYS A 34 -11.37 -28.78 8.09
N ILE A 35 -10.30 -28.08 7.73
CA ILE A 35 -8.96 -28.29 8.28
C ILE A 35 -8.87 -27.55 9.62
N PRO A 36 -8.54 -28.22 10.73
CA PRO A 36 -8.41 -27.56 12.02
C PRO A 36 -7.21 -26.61 12.04
N GLY A 37 -7.32 -25.53 12.80
CA GLY A 37 -6.23 -24.56 13.01
C GLY A 37 -6.78 -23.22 13.51
N LYS A 38 -5.89 -22.41 14.06
CA LYS A 38 -6.22 -21.04 14.51
C LYS A 38 -6.62 -20.19 13.30
N PRO A 39 -7.69 -19.38 13.37
CA PRO A 39 -8.00 -18.42 12.33
C PRO A 39 -6.85 -17.43 12.11
N VAL A 40 -6.51 -17.16 10.85
CA VAL A 40 -5.52 -16.15 10.46
C VAL A 40 -6.10 -15.26 9.37
N ASP A 41 -6.03 -13.96 9.61
CA ASP A 41 -6.46 -12.95 8.64
C ASP A 41 -5.25 -12.29 7.98
N PHE A 42 -4.91 -12.77 6.79
CA PHE A 42 -3.85 -12.21 5.95
C PHE A 42 -4.28 -10.96 5.15
N SER A 43 -5.49 -10.43 5.35
CA SER A 43 -5.90 -9.20 4.65
C SER A 43 -5.19 -7.95 5.20
N HIS A 44 -4.77 -7.99 6.45
CA HIS A 44 -4.03 -6.93 7.15
C HIS A 44 -2.92 -7.50 8.04
N GLY A 45 -2.04 -6.65 8.59
CA GLY A 45 -1.01 -7.04 9.56
C GLY A 45 -1.61 -7.21 10.95
N ASP A 46 -1.05 -8.14 11.71
CA ASP A 46 -1.42 -8.43 13.10
C ASP A 46 -0.59 -7.56 14.04
N VAL A 47 -1.24 -6.61 14.72
CA VAL A 47 -0.58 -5.70 15.67
C VAL A 47 -0.28 -6.37 17.02
N ASP A 48 -0.90 -7.52 17.31
CA ASP A 48 -0.57 -8.30 18.51
C ASP A 48 0.73 -9.09 18.29
N ALA A 49 1.01 -9.51 17.05
CA ALA A 49 2.26 -10.16 16.66
C ALA A 49 3.42 -9.15 16.49
N PHE A 50 3.11 -7.96 16.01
CA PHE A 50 4.06 -6.87 15.78
C PHE A 50 3.57 -5.60 16.46
N GLU A 51 3.89 -5.46 17.73
CA GLU A 51 3.47 -4.33 18.56
C GLU A 51 3.80 -2.96 17.95
N PRO A 52 3.00 -1.93 18.26
CA PRO A 52 3.28 -0.55 17.88
C PRO A 52 4.68 -0.09 18.34
N THR A 53 5.21 0.91 17.61
CA THR A 53 6.47 1.58 18.00
C THR A 53 6.46 1.95 19.48
N PRO A 54 7.53 1.67 20.23
CA PRO A 54 7.68 2.09 21.63
C PRO A 54 7.35 3.57 21.81
N GLU A 55 6.84 3.94 22.99
CA GLU A 55 6.42 5.30 23.37
C GLU A 55 5.24 5.90 22.56
N SER A 56 4.69 5.20 21.55
CA SER A 56 3.58 5.72 20.75
C SER A 56 2.32 5.98 21.60
N LEU A 57 1.99 5.07 22.51
CA LEU A 57 0.86 5.23 23.44
C LEU A 57 1.08 6.42 24.40
N ASP A 58 2.28 6.55 24.97
CA ASP A 58 2.62 7.65 25.86
C ASP A 58 2.58 9.00 25.12
N ALA A 59 3.04 9.03 23.87
CA ALA A 59 2.92 10.22 23.03
C ALA A 59 1.46 10.61 22.78
N PHE A 60 0.58 9.63 22.53
CA PHE A 60 -0.86 9.87 22.39
C PHE A 60 -1.46 10.41 23.69
N ILE A 61 -1.17 9.79 24.83
CA ILE A 61 -1.65 10.22 26.15
C ILE A 61 -1.19 11.65 26.43
N ARG A 62 0.09 11.98 26.19
CA ARG A 62 0.58 13.37 26.29
C ARG A 62 -0.18 14.33 25.37
N GLY A 63 -0.49 13.88 24.15
CA GLY A 63 -1.31 14.64 23.21
C GLY A 63 -2.70 14.98 23.74
N VAL A 64 -3.35 14.04 24.42
CA VAL A 64 -4.66 14.24 25.07
C VAL A 64 -4.54 15.21 26.24
N TYR A 65 -3.54 15.04 27.11
CA TYR A 65 -3.36 15.92 28.28
C TYR A 65 -2.92 17.36 27.92
N SER A 66 -2.30 17.57 26.77
CA SER A 66 -2.02 18.92 26.26
C SER A 66 -3.28 19.71 25.85
N GLY A 67 -4.43 19.04 25.79
CA GLY A 67 -5.75 19.65 25.71
C GLY A 67 -5.93 20.57 24.48
N GLY A 68 -6.40 21.80 24.72
CA GLY A 68 -6.78 22.74 23.67
C GLY A 68 -5.73 23.03 22.60
N GLU A 69 -4.44 22.98 22.93
CA GLU A 69 -3.35 23.18 21.97
C GLU A 69 -3.25 22.04 20.93
N GLN A 70 -3.75 20.84 21.27
CA GLN A 70 -3.71 19.67 20.42
C GLN A 70 -5.03 19.38 19.72
N ALA A 71 -6.15 19.96 20.19
CA ALA A 71 -7.49 19.65 19.69
C ALA A 71 -7.74 20.23 18.28
N TYR A 72 -7.33 21.47 18.05
CA TYR A 72 -7.49 22.17 16.77
C TYR A 72 -6.14 22.70 16.27
N THR A 73 -5.50 21.92 15.38
CA THR A 73 -4.24 22.29 14.73
C THR A 73 -4.49 23.03 13.41
N GLU A 74 -3.44 23.47 12.73
CA GLU A 74 -3.54 23.93 11.35
C GLU A 74 -4.07 22.82 10.43
N TYR A 75 -4.67 23.17 9.31
CA TYR A 75 -5.23 22.19 8.35
C TYR A 75 -4.17 21.22 7.84
N LYS A 76 -2.96 21.65 7.60
CA LYS A 76 -1.85 20.78 7.16
C LYS A 76 -1.14 20.04 8.31
N GLY A 77 -1.63 20.19 9.52
CA GLY A 77 -1.05 19.58 10.73
C GLY A 77 -0.21 20.55 11.55
N ARG A 78 0.02 20.20 12.78
CA ARG A 78 0.71 21.00 13.79
C ARG A 78 2.14 21.35 13.37
N ALA A 79 2.53 22.64 13.50
CA ALA A 79 3.78 23.17 12.98
C ALA A 79 5.02 22.47 13.55
N ASP A 80 5.11 22.32 14.90
CA ASP A 80 6.25 21.67 15.55
C ASP A 80 6.45 20.20 15.13
N ILE A 81 5.34 19.48 14.84
CA ILE A 81 5.40 18.11 14.36
C ILE A 81 5.84 18.09 12.90
N ARG A 82 5.34 19.00 12.06
CA ARG A 82 5.77 19.11 10.66
C ARG A 82 7.26 19.45 10.54
N GLU A 83 7.77 20.34 11.41
CA GLU A 83 9.19 20.70 11.47
C GLU A 83 10.06 19.48 11.81
N ALA A 84 9.72 18.75 12.87
CA ALA A 84 10.42 17.52 13.25
C ALA A 84 10.36 16.44 12.17
N LEU A 85 9.21 16.27 11.51
CA LEU A 85 9.05 15.31 10.41
C LEU A 85 9.83 15.73 9.17
N ALA A 86 9.85 17.02 8.82
CA ALA A 86 10.58 17.51 7.66
C ALA A 86 12.08 17.24 7.79
N GLU A 87 12.65 17.45 8.99
CA GLU A 87 14.04 17.11 9.28
C GLU A 87 14.33 15.61 9.06
N LYS A 88 13.51 14.74 9.69
CA LYS A 88 13.67 13.28 9.61
C LYS A 88 13.46 12.73 8.21
N LEU A 89 12.43 13.22 7.52
CA LEU A 89 12.13 12.81 6.15
C LEU A 89 13.19 13.33 5.18
N SER A 90 13.74 14.52 5.41
CA SER A 90 14.86 15.05 4.60
C SER A 90 16.09 14.16 4.73
N ALA A 91 16.43 13.74 5.95
CA ALA A 91 17.53 12.81 6.20
C ALA A 91 17.27 11.43 5.60
N PHE A 92 16.05 10.91 5.75
CA PHE A 92 15.66 9.59 5.25
C PHE A 92 15.64 9.50 3.72
N THR A 93 15.24 10.59 3.04
CA THR A 93 15.06 10.60 1.58
C THR A 93 16.21 11.26 0.82
N ASP A 94 17.21 11.79 1.52
CA ASP A 94 18.28 12.62 0.95
C ASP A 94 17.74 13.77 0.09
N THR A 95 16.67 14.45 0.59
CA THR A 95 15.97 15.51 -0.14
C THR A 95 15.53 16.59 0.83
N GLN A 96 15.83 17.86 0.54
CA GLN A 96 15.37 18.98 1.37
C GLN A 96 13.85 19.14 1.30
N ILE A 97 13.18 19.07 2.45
CA ILE A 97 11.72 19.19 2.58
C ILE A 97 11.39 20.38 3.49
N SER A 98 10.64 21.35 2.97
CA SER A 98 10.13 22.46 3.76
C SER A 98 8.89 22.04 4.56
N ALA A 99 8.98 22.10 5.88
CA ALA A 99 7.87 21.85 6.78
C ALA A 99 6.65 22.76 6.53
N ASP A 100 6.92 23.98 6.10
CA ASP A 100 5.87 24.99 5.89
C ASP A 100 5.15 24.85 4.54
N THR A 101 5.87 24.54 3.48
CA THR A 101 5.31 24.62 2.13
C THR A 101 5.19 23.28 1.42
N GLN A 102 5.91 22.25 1.86
CA GLN A 102 6.05 20.98 1.13
C GLN A 102 5.57 19.76 1.91
N LEU A 103 4.97 19.91 3.10
CA LEU A 103 4.56 18.79 3.94
C LEU A 103 3.16 19.00 4.50
N ILE A 104 2.34 17.94 4.48
CA ILE A 104 1.00 17.88 5.07
C ILE A 104 0.81 16.56 5.84
N ILE A 105 0.24 16.66 7.04
CA ILE A 105 -0.22 15.52 7.84
C ILE A 105 -1.69 15.26 7.52
N THR A 106 -2.03 14.00 7.26
CA THR A 106 -3.36 13.59 6.77
C THR A 106 -3.98 12.49 7.64
N PRO A 107 -5.32 12.27 7.58
CA PRO A 107 -5.99 11.14 8.24
C PRO A 107 -5.62 9.80 7.59
N GLY A 108 -4.41 9.31 7.86
CA GLY A 108 -3.81 8.15 7.22
C GLY A 108 -3.29 8.44 5.80
N THR A 109 -2.48 7.54 5.28
CA THR A 109 -1.97 7.61 3.90
C THR A 109 -3.10 7.51 2.87
N GLN A 110 -4.21 6.83 3.21
CA GLN A 110 -5.42 6.80 2.39
C GLN A 110 -6.04 8.20 2.24
N GLY A 111 -6.03 9.01 3.31
CA GLY A 111 -6.44 10.42 3.24
C GLY A 111 -5.50 11.23 2.34
N ALA A 112 -4.18 11.01 2.44
CA ALA A 112 -3.21 11.66 1.55
C ALA A 112 -3.48 11.31 0.07
N LEU A 113 -3.73 10.03 -0.21
CA LEU A 113 -4.02 9.55 -1.57
C LEU A 113 -5.30 10.21 -2.13
N PHE A 114 -6.37 10.26 -1.33
CA PHE A 114 -7.61 10.94 -1.74
C PHE A 114 -7.37 12.43 -2.04
N LEU A 115 -6.66 13.12 -1.15
CA LEU A 115 -6.40 14.56 -1.29
C LEU A 115 -5.52 14.88 -2.50
N VAL A 116 -4.47 14.10 -2.75
CA VAL A 116 -3.60 14.34 -3.91
C VAL A 116 -4.32 14.03 -5.22
N MET A 117 -5.09 12.93 -5.27
CA MET A 117 -5.90 12.61 -6.44
C MET A 117 -6.94 13.70 -6.73
N GLY A 118 -7.68 14.16 -5.71
CA GLY A 118 -8.63 15.28 -5.85
C GLY A 118 -7.98 16.63 -6.17
N SER A 119 -6.67 16.75 -5.98
CA SER A 119 -5.89 17.96 -6.32
C SER A 119 -5.33 17.95 -7.75
N LEU A 120 -5.27 16.77 -8.39
CA LEU A 120 -4.61 16.57 -9.69
C LEU A 120 -5.54 16.03 -10.79
N VAL A 121 -6.58 15.29 -10.41
CA VAL A 121 -7.43 14.55 -11.37
C VAL A 121 -8.79 15.22 -11.48
N GLY A 122 -9.15 15.58 -12.71
CA GLY A 122 -10.48 16.02 -13.09
C GLY A 122 -11.13 15.03 -14.06
N ARG A 123 -12.40 15.29 -14.39
CA ARG A 123 -13.17 14.46 -15.33
C ARG A 123 -12.47 14.34 -16.69
N GLY A 124 -12.23 13.09 -17.12
CA GLY A 124 -11.63 12.77 -18.41
C GLY A 124 -10.10 12.91 -18.45
N ASP A 125 -9.45 13.27 -17.33
CA ASP A 125 -8.00 13.27 -17.26
C ASP A 125 -7.45 11.84 -17.30
N LYS A 126 -6.46 11.59 -18.15
CA LYS A 126 -5.78 10.29 -18.23
C LYS A 126 -4.83 10.11 -17.07
N VAL A 127 -5.01 9.02 -16.33
CA VAL A 127 -4.20 8.62 -15.17
C VAL A 127 -3.58 7.26 -15.45
N ALA A 128 -2.26 7.21 -15.56
CA ALA A 128 -1.55 5.94 -15.64
C ALA A 128 -1.46 5.32 -14.22
N ILE A 129 -1.77 4.03 -14.11
CA ILE A 129 -1.62 3.23 -12.88
C ILE A 129 -0.91 1.94 -13.21
N VAL A 130 -0.08 1.49 -12.25
CA VAL A 130 0.58 0.19 -12.35
C VAL A 130 -0.43 -0.94 -12.10
N GLU A 131 -0.28 -2.05 -12.79
CA GLU A 131 -1.03 -3.29 -12.54
C GLU A 131 -0.08 -4.50 -12.47
N PRO A 132 -0.07 -5.23 -11.32
CA PRO A 132 -0.89 -5.03 -10.12
C PRO A 132 -0.39 -3.88 -9.25
N ASP A 133 -1.32 -3.15 -8.61
CA ASP A 133 -1.00 -2.15 -7.60
C ASP A 133 -2.16 -1.98 -6.61
N TYR A 134 -1.96 -1.15 -5.60
CA TYR A 134 -2.91 -0.91 -4.53
C TYR A 134 -4.30 -0.56 -5.05
N PHE A 135 -5.30 -1.27 -4.55
CA PHE A 135 -6.67 -1.23 -5.10
C PHE A 135 -7.29 0.17 -5.16
N ALA A 136 -6.96 1.04 -4.19
CA ALA A 136 -7.51 2.38 -4.13
C ALA A 136 -7.05 3.28 -5.27
N ASN A 137 -5.89 3.01 -5.88
CA ASN A 137 -5.38 3.78 -7.01
C ASN A 137 -6.38 3.79 -8.17
N ARG A 138 -6.87 2.62 -8.53
CA ARG A 138 -7.88 2.44 -9.57
C ARG A 138 -9.24 3.03 -9.17
N LYS A 139 -9.69 2.71 -7.94
CA LYS A 139 -11.01 3.14 -7.46
C LYS A 139 -11.12 4.66 -7.31
N LEU A 140 -10.06 5.33 -6.86
CA LEU A 140 -10.03 6.79 -6.79
C LEU A 140 -9.97 7.44 -8.16
N THR A 141 -9.22 6.88 -9.11
CA THR A 141 -9.24 7.36 -10.51
C THR A 141 -10.67 7.33 -11.06
N GLN A 142 -11.40 6.24 -10.87
CA GLN A 142 -12.80 6.11 -11.28
C GLN A 142 -13.73 7.06 -10.50
N PHE A 143 -13.48 7.26 -9.20
CA PHE A 143 -14.28 8.16 -8.37
C PHE A 143 -14.21 9.60 -8.83
N PHE A 144 -13.03 10.05 -9.27
CA PHE A 144 -12.82 11.39 -9.83
C PHE A 144 -13.16 11.50 -11.32
N ASP A 145 -13.80 10.47 -11.92
CA ASP A 145 -14.14 10.39 -13.32
C ASP A 145 -12.92 10.53 -14.28
N GLY A 146 -11.73 10.10 -13.83
CA GLY A 146 -10.52 10.01 -14.64
C GLY A 146 -10.54 8.78 -15.56
N GLU A 147 -9.83 8.88 -16.68
CA GLU A 147 -9.58 7.77 -17.61
C GLU A 147 -8.33 6.99 -17.14
N MET A 148 -8.52 5.73 -16.80
CA MET A 148 -7.45 4.87 -16.31
C MET A 148 -6.65 4.25 -17.45
N ILE A 149 -5.34 4.43 -17.44
CA ILE A 149 -4.39 3.83 -18.39
C ILE A 149 -3.51 2.82 -17.62
N PRO A 150 -3.74 1.50 -17.75
CA PRO A 150 -2.94 0.50 -17.05
C PRO A 150 -1.54 0.37 -17.67
N VAL A 151 -0.53 0.27 -16.81
CA VAL A 151 0.86 -0.04 -17.16
C VAL A 151 1.27 -1.33 -16.42
N GLU A 152 1.71 -2.32 -17.17
CA GLU A 152 2.03 -3.63 -16.60
C GLU A 152 3.30 -3.63 -15.76
N LEU A 153 3.22 -4.36 -14.65
CA LEU A 153 4.35 -4.73 -13.81
C LEU A 153 4.60 -6.23 -13.98
N ASN A 154 5.61 -6.58 -14.76
CA ASN A 154 5.98 -7.96 -15.07
C ASN A 154 6.86 -8.56 -13.95
N TYR A 155 6.34 -8.52 -12.72
CA TYR A 155 7.06 -8.82 -11.47
C TYR A 155 7.60 -10.25 -11.36
N LEU A 156 7.09 -11.20 -12.17
CA LEU A 156 7.56 -12.60 -12.18
C LEU A 156 8.73 -12.86 -13.17
N GLU A 157 9.06 -11.90 -14.04
CA GLU A 157 10.05 -12.11 -15.12
C GLU A 157 11.50 -11.96 -14.66
N SER A 158 11.77 -11.20 -13.62
CA SER A 158 13.13 -10.90 -13.18
C SER A 158 13.18 -10.64 -11.67
N ASP A 159 14.25 -11.06 -11.03
CA ASP A 159 14.57 -10.78 -9.64
C ASP A 159 15.47 -9.54 -9.45
N LYS A 160 15.90 -8.91 -10.56
CA LYS A 160 16.82 -7.77 -10.55
C LYS A 160 16.13 -6.42 -10.68
N ARG A 161 14.89 -6.41 -11.10
CA ARG A 161 14.06 -5.22 -11.31
C ARG A 161 12.61 -5.51 -10.94
N ALA A 162 11.81 -4.47 -10.69
CA ALA A 162 10.37 -4.63 -10.44
C ALA A 162 9.64 -5.17 -11.68
N GLY A 163 10.09 -4.79 -12.86
CA GLY A 163 9.54 -5.27 -14.13
C GLY A 163 8.47 -4.33 -14.73
N LEU A 164 8.54 -3.03 -14.40
CA LEU A 164 7.65 -2.05 -15.05
C LEU A 164 7.89 -1.99 -16.55
N ASP A 165 6.82 -2.02 -17.34
CA ASP A 165 6.90 -1.79 -18.78
C ASP A 165 7.12 -0.30 -19.08
N LEU A 166 8.39 0.11 -19.13
CA LEU A 166 8.80 1.49 -19.38
C LEU A 166 8.44 1.97 -20.80
N ASN A 167 8.37 1.08 -21.78
CA ASN A 167 7.96 1.44 -23.13
C ASN A 167 6.47 1.79 -23.15
N ARG A 168 5.64 0.95 -22.54
CA ARG A 168 4.22 1.22 -22.38
C ARG A 168 3.96 2.49 -21.56
N LEU A 169 4.78 2.75 -20.53
CA LEU A 169 4.71 3.97 -19.73
C LEU A 169 5.00 5.21 -20.60
N GLU A 170 6.09 5.18 -21.38
CA GLU A 170 6.44 6.29 -22.27
C GLU A 170 5.34 6.53 -23.31
N ASP A 171 4.77 5.49 -23.90
CA ASP A 171 3.69 5.61 -24.86
C ASP A 171 2.43 6.21 -24.21
N ALA A 172 2.08 5.82 -23.01
CA ALA A 172 0.99 6.41 -22.25
C ALA A 172 1.22 7.92 -22.00
N PHE A 173 2.46 8.32 -21.68
CA PHE A 173 2.81 9.73 -21.50
C PHE A 173 2.71 10.53 -22.80
N LYS A 174 3.16 9.97 -23.93
CA LYS A 174 2.97 10.57 -25.27
C LYS A 174 1.48 10.75 -25.61
N ASP A 175 0.65 9.81 -25.18
CA ASP A 175 -0.81 9.83 -25.41
C ASP A 175 -1.56 10.78 -24.46
N GLY A 176 -0.85 11.59 -23.68
CA GLY A 176 -1.41 12.67 -22.88
C GLY A 176 -1.87 12.29 -21.48
N VAL A 177 -1.26 11.27 -20.88
CA VAL A 177 -1.40 11.01 -19.43
C VAL A 177 -0.94 12.23 -18.65
N LYS A 178 -1.74 12.66 -17.67
CA LYS A 178 -1.44 13.80 -16.79
C LYS A 178 -0.84 13.41 -15.46
N VAL A 179 -1.22 12.23 -14.95
CA VAL A 179 -0.80 11.73 -13.64
C VAL A 179 -0.35 10.28 -13.78
N PHE A 180 0.79 9.94 -13.20
CA PHE A 180 1.21 8.56 -12.99
C PHE A 180 1.27 8.27 -11.50
N LEU A 181 0.52 7.24 -11.07
CA LEU A 181 0.36 6.83 -9.68
C LEU A 181 0.83 5.38 -9.52
N PHE A 182 1.73 5.13 -8.56
CA PHE A 182 2.24 3.80 -8.27
C PHE A 182 2.75 3.67 -6.84
N SER A 183 2.82 2.44 -6.32
CA SER A 183 3.47 2.12 -5.06
C SER A 183 4.89 1.60 -5.27
N ASN A 184 5.84 2.09 -4.49
CA ASN A 184 7.23 1.61 -4.41
C ASN A 184 7.72 1.71 -2.96
N PRO A 185 7.91 0.60 -2.26
CA PRO A 185 7.73 -0.81 -2.68
C PRO A 185 6.30 -1.13 -3.07
N ASN A 186 6.14 -2.04 -4.04
CA ASN A 186 4.83 -2.33 -4.62
C ASN A 186 3.94 -3.17 -3.69
N ASN A 187 2.71 -2.78 -3.53
CA ASN A 187 1.63 -3.56 -2.96
C ASN A 187 0.69 -3.99 -4.11
N PRO A 188 0.62 -5.28 -4.48
CA PRO A 188 0.71 -6.45 -3.61
C PRO A 188 1.98 -7.29 -3.72
N THR A 189 2.91 -6.99 -4.62
CA THR A 189 3.99 -7.93 -4.99
C THR A 189 5.19 -7.90 -4.06
N GLY A 190 5.37 -6.83 -3.29
CA GLY A 190 6.54 -6.61 -2.43
C GLY A 190 7.83 -6.29 -3.17
N VAL A 191 7.78 -6.09 -4.50
CA VAL A 191 8.99 -5.74 -5.28
C VAL A 191 9.40 -4.28 -5.04
N VAL A 192 10.70 -4.04 -5.14
CA VAL A 192 11.30 -2.71 -5.10
C VAL A 192 11.79 -2.34 -6.49
N TYR A 193 11.43 -1.15 -6.96
CA TYR A 193 11.89 -0.67 -8.26
C TYR A 193 13.41 -0.46 -8.24
N SER A 194 14.09 -0.93 -9.28
CA SER A 194 15.52 -0.74 -9.42
C SER A 194 15.87 0.75 -9.58
N PRO A 195 17.11 1.15 -9.26
CA PRO A 195 17.56 2.53 -9.48
C PRO A 195 17.36 3.02 -10.92
N ASP A 196 17.52 2.12 -11.92
CA ASP A 196 17.33 2.45 -13.33
C ASP A 196 15.85 2.69 -13.67
N GLU A 197 14.93 1.87 -13.13
CA GLU A 197 13.49 2.09 -13.29
C GLU A 197 13.07 3.42 -12.64
N VAL A 198 13.55 3.72 -11.43
CA VAL A 198 13.23 4.98 -10.74
C VAL A 198 13.74 6.19 -11.53
N ARG A 199 14.98 6.14 -12.03
CA ARG A 199 15.54 7.21 -12.88
C ARG A 199 14.74 7.38 -14.17
N SER A 200 14.39 6.28 -14.83
CA SER A 200 13.62 6.31 -16.07
C SER A 200 12.22 6.91 -15.87
N ILE A 201 11.53 6.53 -14.80
CA ILE A 201 10.22 7.10 -14.43
C ILE A 201 10.35 8.61 -14.23
N ALA A 202 11.31 9.06 -13.44
CA ALA A 202 11.52 10.47 -13.14
C ALA A 202 11.84 11.27 -14.41
N PHE A 203 12.73 10.78 -15.25
CA PHE A 203 13.10 11.39 -16.54
C PHE A 203 11.90 11.49 -17.50
N LEU A 204 11.18 10.39 -17.69
CA LEU A 204 10.02 10.37 -18.59
C LEU A 204 8.91 11.32 -18.10
N ALA A 205 8.63 11.33 -16.79
CA ALA A 205 7.63 12.21 -16.23
C ALA A 205 8.00 13.69 -16.43
N GLN A 206 9.26 14.06 -16.22
CA GLN A 206 9.73 15.42 -16.49
C GLN A 206 9.67 15.77 -17.97
N LYS A 207 10.12 14.86 -18.83
CA LYS A 207 10.13 15.04 -20.30
C LYS A 207 8.73 15.34 -20.87
N TYR A 208 7.71 14.67 -20.34
CA TYR A 208 6.33 14.78 -20.82
C TYR A 208 5.42 15.65 -19.94
N GLY A 209 5.95 16.24 -18.87
CA GLY A 209 5.18 17.11 -17.96
C GLY A 209 4.13 16.35 -17.14
N VAL A 210 4.38 15.07 -16.84
CA VAL A 210 3.45 14.22 -16.08
C VAL A 210 3.67 14.41 -14.57
N SER A 211 2.59 14.59 -13.82
CA SER A 211 2.63 14.62 -12.35
C SER A 211 2.83 13.22 -11.79
N LEU A 212 3.67 13.07 -10.77
CA LEU A 212 3.94 11.80 -10.12
C LEU A 212 3.34 11.72 -8.71
N ILE A 213 2.70 10.61 -8.42
CA ILE A 213 2.30 10.24 -7.05
C ILE A 213 2.96 8.90 -6.73
N VAL A 214 3.82 8.91 -5.70
CA VAL A 214 4.53 7.71 -5.25
C VAL A 214 4.07 7.36 -3.84
N ASP A 215 3.41 6.22 -3.69
CA ASP A 215 3.13 5.63 -2.38
C ASP A 215 4.33 4.79 -1.94
N GLN A 216 5.08 5.29 -0.96
CA GLN A 216 6.23 4.57 -0.40
C GLN A 216 6.03 4.14 1.06
N LEU A 217 4.79 3.76 1.40
CA LEU A 217 4.39 3.34 2.75
C LEU A 217 5.29 2.24 3.35
N ASN A 218 5.81 1.34 2.51
CA ASN A 218 6.66 0.23 2.93
C ASN A 218 8.17 0.50 2.78
N SER A 219 8.59 1.73 2.48
CA SER A 219 10.00 2.05 2.17
C SER A 219 10.96 1.96 3.37
N ARG A 220 10.44 1.89 4.60
CA ARG A 220 11.25 1.69 5.81
C ARG A 220 11.51 0.22 6.17
N GLN A 221 10.91 -0.72 5.44
CA GLN A 221 11.08 -2.16 5.67
C GLN A 221 11.57 -2.84 4.39
N ILE A 222 12.86 -2.69 4.12
CA ILE A 222 13.54 -3.24 2.95
C ILE A 222 14.35 -4.46 3.37
N PHE A 223 14.21 -5.55 2.62
CA PHE A 223 14.79 -6.86 2.92
C PHE A 223 16.14 -7.10 2.26
N ASP A 224 16.85 -8.11 2.75
CA ASP A 224 18.08 -8.65 2.19
C ASP A 224 19.19 -7.59 2.05
N GLY A 225 19.18 -6.54 2.90
CA GLY A 225 20.16 -5.46 2.85
C GLY A 225 20.14 -4.62 1.56
N ARG A 226 19.05 -4.65 0.80
CA ARG A 226 18.91 -3.87 -0.44
C ARG A 226 18.86 -2.37 -0.14
N ALA A 227 19.45 -1.58 -1.02
CA ALA A 227 19.28 -0.14 -1.01
C ALA A 227 17.92 0.23 -1.62
N TYR A 228 17.26 1.22 -1.03
CA TYR A 228 16.05 1.82 -1.58
C TYR A 228 16.38 3.13 -2.30
N THR A 229 15.84 3.33 -3.49
CA THR A 229 16.05 4.54 -4.29
C THR A 229 14.82 5.43 -4.20
N HIS A 230 14.95 6.57 -3.55
CA HIS A 230 13.88 7.56 -3.45
C HIS A 230 13.72 8.33 -4.77
N LEU A 231 12.49 8.39 -5.29
CA LEU A 231 12.21 9.13 -6.51
C LEU A 231 12.36 10.64 -6.29
N CYS A 232 12.02 11.14 -5.12
CA CYS A 232 12.18 12.55 -4.75
C CYS A 232 13.65 13.00 -4.68
N ALA A 233 14.60 12.09 -4.54
CA ALA A 233 16.04 12.37 -4.55
C ALA A 233 16.67 12.40 -5.96
N GLN A 234 15.91 12.06 -7.01
CA GLN A 234 16.44 12.09 -8.35
C GLN A 234 16.71 13.54 -8.82
N GLU A 235 17.86 13.78 -9.41
CA GLU A 235 18.26 15.09 -9.93
C GLU A 235 17.27 15.56 -11.01
N ILE A 236 16.95 14.65 -11.95
CA ILE A 236 15.96 14.89 -13.00
C ILE A 236 14.63 14.31 -12.54
N ARG A 237 13.67 15.16 -12.21
CA ARG A 237 12.31 14.78 -11.81
C ARG A 237 11.32 15.92 -12.05
N PRO A 238 10.01 15.65 -12.22
CA PRO A 238 9.02 16.72 -12.34
C PRO A 238 8.86 17.49 -11.04
N GLU A 239 8.62 18.79 -11.11
CA GLU A 239 8.27 19.61 -9.94
C GLU A 239 6.93 19.18 -9.31
N THR A 240 6.05 18.57 -10.12
CA THR A 240 4.74 18.07 -9.70
C THR A 240 4.80 16.63 -9.17
N LEU A 241 5.74 16.38 -8.24
CA LEU A 241 5.91 15.12 -7.54
C LEU A 241 5.33 15.22 -6.13
N ILE A 242 4.54 14.22 -5.73
CA ILE A 242 4.11 13.97 -4.34
C ILE A 242 4.53 12.57 -3.91
N THR A 243 5.17 12.49 -2.78
CA THR A 243 5.48 11.26 -2.06
C THR A 243 4.54 11.09 -0.87
N ILE A 244 3.92 9.92 -0.74
CA ILE A 244 3.06 9.53 0.38
C ILE A 244 3.82 8.54 1.24
N ILE A 245 3.84 8.75 2.55
CA ILE A 245 4.47 7.86 3.53
C ILE A 245 3.70 7.91 4.85
N GLY A 246 3.87 6.92 5.71
CA GLY A 246 3.24 6.94 7.02
C GLY A 246 3.58 5.74 7.88
N PRO A 247 3.33 5.81 9.19
CA PRO A 247 3.76 4.80 10.16
C PRO A 247 2.78 3.63 10.31
N SER A 248 1.86 3.45 9.36
CA SER A 248 0.76 2.48 9.52
C SER A 248 1.18 1.02 9.43
N LYS A 249 2.31 0.71 8.77
CA LYS A 249 2.72 -0.68 8.48
C LYS A 249 3.95 -1.07 9.27
N THR A 250 5.11 -0.56 8.90
CA THR A 250 6.38 -0.88 9.58
C THR A 250 6.31 -0.63 11.08
N GLU A 251 5.65 0.43 11.50
CA GLU A 251 5.54 0.87 12.89
C GLU A 251 4.28 0.37 13.62
N SER A 252 3.39 -0.34 12.94
CA SER A 252 2.09 -0.83 13.46
C SER A 252 1.19 0.26 14.06
N LEU A 253 1.28 1.49 13.55
CA LEU A 253 0.50 2.64 14.05
C LEU A 253 -0.77 2.90 13.22
N SER A 254 -1.30 1.88 12.55
CA SER A 254 -2.47 2.01 11.67
C SER A 254 -3.72 2.54 12.37
N GLY A 255 -3.93 2.18 13.65
CA GLY A 255 -5.07 2.60 14.47
C GLY A 255 -5.10 4.10 14.76
N TYR A 256 -3.97 4.79 14.77
CA TYR A 256 -3.91 6.24 15.00
C TYR A 256 -4.34 7.06 13.78
N ARG A 257 -4.52 6.44 12.60
CA ARG A 257 -4.96 7.10 11.37
C ARG A 257 -4.09 8.28 10.99
N LEU A 258 -2.78 8.07 10.85
CA LEU A 258 -1.79 9.08 10.50
C LEU A 258 -1.14 8.75 9.16
N GLY A 259 -0.96 9.77 8.32
CA GLY A 259 -0.23 9.72 7.07
C GLY A 259 0.43 11.06 6.80
N VAL A 260 1.41 11.06 5.92
CA VAL A 260 2.15 12.25 5.52
C VAL A 260 2.28 12.25 4.00
N ALA A 261 2.08 13.42 3.39
CA ALA A 261 2.46 13.65 2.01
C ALA A 261 3.43 14.83 1.95
N PHE A 262 4.42 14.72 1.06
CA PHE A 262 5.37 15.80 0.84
C PHE A 262 5.81 15.88 -0.62
N GLY A 263 6.29 17.05 -1.05
CA GLY A 263 6.77 17.30 -2.40
C GLY A 263 6.38 18.67 -2.94
N SER A 264 5.69 18.72 -4.07
CA SER A 264 5.29 19.96 -4.75
C SER A 264 4.51 20.91 -3.84
N LYS A 265 5.03 22.11 -3.62
CA LYS A 265 4.39 23.14 -2.80
C LYS A 265 2.98 23.52 -3.30
N ASP A 266 2.80 23.58 -4.61
CA ASP A 266 1.51 23.95 -5.19
C ASP A 266 0.46 22.86 -5.01
N ILE A 267 0.86 21.60 -5.10
CA ILE A 267 -0.03 20.45 -4.85
C ILE A 267 -0.35 20.37 -3.35
N ILE A 268 0.64 20.50 -2.46
CA ILE A 268 0.42 20.54 -1.00
C ILE A 268 -0.56 21.65 -0.62
N LYS A 269 -0.44 22.84 -1.22
CA LYS A 269 -1.39 23.95 -1.01
C LYS A 269 -2.82 23.60 -1.45
N ARG A 270 -2.99 22.85 -2.55
CA ARG A 270 -4.31 22.36 -2.98
C ARG A 270 -4.84 21.30 -2.03
N MET A 271 -3.99 20.35 -1.61
CA MET A 271 -4.35 19.31 -0.64
C MET A 271 -4.80 19.93 0.69
N GLU A 272 -4.13 20.97 1.20
CA GLU A 272 -4.52 21.68 2.42
C GLU A 272 -5.94 22.29 2.29
N LYS A 273 -6.23 22.94 1.17
CA LYS A 273 -7.57 23.50 0.91
C LYS A 273 -8.64 22.40 0.83
N LEU A 274 -8.32 21.30 0.19
CA LEU A 274 -9.25 20.17 0.08
C LEU A 274 -9.42 19.48 1.45
N GLN A 275 -8.35 19.31 2.24
CA GLN A 275 -8.43 18.78 3.59
C GLN A 275 -9.34 19.62 4.49
N ALA A 276 -9.28 20.94 4.35
CA ALA A 276 -10.11 21.87 5.12
C ALA A 276 -11.63 21.67 4.92
N ILE A 277 -12.07 21.07 3.82
CA ILE A 277 -13.50 20.81 3.55
C ILE A 277 -13.88 19.32 3.64
N VAL A 278 -12.93 18.40 3.59
CA VAL A 278 -13.20 16.94 3.60
C VAL A 278 -13.12 16.37 5.01
N SER A 279 -12.03 16.64 5.73
CA SER A 279 -11.77 16.08 7.06
C SER A 279 -11.35 17.13 8.09
N LEU A 280 -11.28 18.39 7.70
CA LEU A 280 -10.67 19.51 8.40
C LEU A 280 -9.17 19.30 8.62
N ARG A 281 -8.77 18.21 9.27
CA ARG A 281 -7.37 17.88 9.62
C ARG A 281 -7.23 16.44 10.07
N ALA A 282 -6.02 15.95 10.22
CA ALA A 282 -5.75 14.74 10.99
C ALA A 282 -6.07 14.98 12.48
N GLY A 283 -6.46 13.93 13.21
CA GLY A 283 -6.81 14.02 14.61
C GLY A 283 -5.71 14.70 15.45
N GLY A 284 -6.03 15.80 16.12
CA GLY A 284 -5.03 16.62 16.82
C GLY A 284 -4.23 15.82 17.85
N TYR A 285 -4.90 15.04 18.68
CA TYR A 285 -4.24 14.20 19.69
C TYR A 285 -3.38 13.10 19.08
N SER A 286 -3.87 12.49 18.01
CA SER A 286 -3.13 11.44 17.29
C SER A 286 -1.83 11.96 16.67
N GLN A 287 -1.78 13.21 16.23
CA GLN A 287 -0.56 13.78 15.62
C GLN A 287 0.64 13.73 16.57
N ALA A 288 0.44 13.77 17.89
CA ALA A 288 1.52 13.66 18.88
C ALA A 288 2.30 12.33 18.75
N VAL A 289 1.65 11.28 18.27
CA VAL A 289 2.27 9.96 18.04
C VAL A 289 3.39 10.03 16.99
N LEU A 290 3.31 10.97 16.04
CA LEU A 290 4.35 11.16 15.03
C LEU A 290 5.72 11.56 15.63
N LYS A 291 5.76 11.97 16.90
CA LYS A 291 7.01 12.21 17.62
C LYS A 291 7.79 10.93 17.93
N SER A 292 7.12 9.77 18.02
CA SER A 292 7.79 8.48 18.18
C SER A 292 8.30 7.90 16.85
N TRP A 293 7.75 8.35 15.71
CA TRP A 293 8.14 7.90 14.39
C TRP A 293 9.51 8.45 13.99
N PHE A 294 10.43 7.61 13.51
CA PHE A 294 11.86 7.87 13.31
C PHE A 294 12.63 8.17 14.63
N ASN A 295 12.05 7.82 15.77
CA ASN A 295 12.68 7.92 17.10
C ASN A 295 12.62 6.58 17.82
N GLU A 296 12.44 5.49 17.08
CA GLU A 296 12.48 4.15 17.61
C GLU A 296 13.86 3.87 18.25
N PRO A 297 13.94 2.97 19.24
CA PRO A 297 15.21 2.54 19.78
C PRO A 297 16.15 2.02 18.68
N GLU A 298 17.44 2.18 18.89
CA GLU A 298 18.47 1.66 17.98
C GLU A 298 18.28 0.16 17.76
N GLY A 299 18.32 -0.28 16.48
CA GLY A 299 18.13 -1.67 16.09
C GLY A 299 16.67 -2.14 15.97
N TRP A 300 15.69 -1.35 16.41
CA TRP A 300 14.28 -1.77 16.42
C TRP A 300 13.73 -2.07 15.02
N ILE A 301 14.02 -1.22 14.04
CA ILE A 301 13.60 -1.43 12.64
C ILE A 301 14.30 -2.65 12.04
N GLU A 302 15.59 -2.81 12.30
CA GLU A 302 16.40 -3.93 11.82
C GLU A 302 15.91 -5.27 12.37
N GLU A 303 15.59 -5.34 13.67
CA GLU A 303 15.04 -6.54 14.31
C GLU A 303 13.67 -6.90 13.72
N ARG A 304 12.80 -5.90 13.55
CA ARG A 304 11.48 -6.08 12.94
C ARG A 304 11.60 -6.55 11.49
N THR A 305 12.49 -5.95 10.72
CA THR A 305 12.75 -6.34 9.32
C THR A 305 13.23 -7.79 9.25
N LYS A 306 14.19 -8.18 10.08
CA LYS A 306 14.68 -9.57 10.16
C LYS A 306 13.60 -10.56 10.60
N ALA A 307 12.68 -10.16 11.47
CA ALA A 307 11.56 -11.01 11.86
C ALA A 307 10.64 -11.28 10.66
N HIS A 308 10.31 -10.25 9.88
CA HIS A 308 9.52 -10.39 8.66
C HIS A 308 10.25 -11.18 7.56
N GLU A 309 11.57 -11.01 7.41
CA GLU A 309 12.38 -11.81 6.48
C GLU A 309 12.26 -13.31 6.78
N ARG A 310 12.35 -13.70 8.05
CA ARG A 310 12.19 -15.11 8.45
C ARG A 310 10.81 -15.67 8.10
N ILE A 311 9.74 -14.91 8.41
CA ILE A 311 8.38 -15.35 8.03
C ILE A 311 8.28 -15.49 6.51
N ARG A 312 8.69 -14.46 5.75
CA ARG A 312 8.69 -14.47 4.30
C ARG A 312 9.39 -15.70 3.74
N ASP A 313 10.59 -15.98 4.21
CA ASP A 313 11.45 -17.04 3.66
C ASP A 313 10.87 -18.44 3.95
N ASP A 314 10.30 -18.66 5.14
CA ASP A 314 9.63 -19.92 5.47
C ASP A 314 8.35 -20.12 4.64
N LEU A 315 7.54 -19.06 4.45
CA LEU A 315 6.35 -19.15 3.59
C LEU A 315 6.73 -19.41 2.13
N LEU A 316 7.80 -18.79 1.63
CA LEU A 316 8.31 -19.03 0.28
C LEU A 316 8.82 -20.46 0.11
N ALA A 317 9.49 -21.03 1.11
CA ALA A 317 9.94 -22.41 1.09
C ALA A 317 8.76 -23.38 0.94
N LEU A 318 7.67 -23.18 1.67
CA LEU A 318 6.44 -23.96 1.53
C LEU A 318 5.81 -23.83 0.15
N LEU A 319 5.64 -22.60 -0.32
CA LEU A 319 4.96 -22.32 -1.61
C LEU A 319 5.78 -22.79 -2.82
N SER A 320 7.11 -22.75 -2.76
CA SER A 320 7.98 -23.20 -3.84
C SER A 320 7.91 -24.72 -4.10
N GLY A 321 7.47 -25.49 -3.11
CA GLY A 321 7.24 -26.94 -3.23
C GLY A 321 5.93 -27.32 -3.93
N VAL A 322 5.07 -26.35 -4.24
CA VAL A 322 3.73 -26.59 -4.79
C VAL A 322 3.76 -26.41 -6.32
N GLU A 323 3.50 -27.48 -7.07
CA GLU A 323 3.50 -27.44 -8.52
C GLU A 323 2.50 -26.39 -9.06
N GLY A 324 2.94 -25.58 -10.03
CA GLY A 324 2.11 -24.55 -10.69
C GLY A 324 1.88 -23.29 -9.86
N VAL A 325 2.24 -23.26 -8.57
CA VAL A 325 2.28 -22.01 -7.80
C VAL A 325 3.47 -21.17 -8.24
N LYS A 326 3.23 -19.85 -8.44
CA LYS A 326 4.29 -18.89 -8.73
C LYS A 326 4.17 -17.73 -7.74
N VAL A 327 5.29 -17.38 -7.13
CA VAL A 327 5.39 -16.25 -6.20
C VAL A 327 6.77 -15.61 -6.32
N ARG A 328 6.80 -14.30 -6.40
CA ARG A 328 8.04 -13.53 -6.33
C ARG A 328 8.49 -13.39 -4.88
N LYS A 329 9.78 -13.54 -4.59
CA LYS A 329 10.34 -13.16 -3.30
C LYS A 329 10.12 -11.67 -3.06
N ALA A 330 9.37 -11.31 -2.02
CA ALA A 330 9.17 -9.93 -1.65
C ALA A 330 10.50 -9.29 -1.21
N GLU A 331 10.75 -8.07 -1.67
CA GLU A 331 11.96 -7.29 -1.40
C GLU A 331 11.72 -6.23 -0.32
N ALA A 332 10.45 -6.02 0.04
CA ALA A 332 10.05 -5.06 1.06
C ALA A 332 8.62 -5.31 1.56
N GLY A 333 8.29 -4.67 2.68
CA GLY A 333 6.95 -4.67 3.25
C GLY A 333 6.55 -6.02 3.83
N SER A 334 5.29 -6.41 3.68
CA SER A 334 4.76 -7.64 4.29
C SER A 334 3.83 -8.42 3.36
N TYR A 335 4.01 -8.32 2.05
CA TYR A 335 3.10 -8.92 1.08
C TYR A 335 3.75 -10.00 0.23
N LEU A 336 3.01 -11.13 0.03
CA LEU A 336 3.27 -12.07 -1.05
C LEU A 336 2.05 -12.12 -1.96
N PHE A 337 2.29 -12.00 -3.27
CA PHE A 337 1.27 -12.08 -4.29
C PHE A 337 1.40 -13.42 -5.02
N ILE A 338 0.53 -14.34 -4.67
CA ILE A 338 0.62 -15.76 -5.00
C ILE A 338 -0.27 -16.04 -6.21
N LYS A 339 0.33 -16.51 -7.30
CA LYS A 339 -0.37 -17.03 -8.47
C LYS A 339 -0.58 -18.54 -8.27
N THR A 340 -1.83 -19.00 -8.35
CA THR A 340 -2.20 -20.41 -8.21
C THR A 340 -2.08 -21.16 -9.52
N PRO A 341 -1.99 -22.51 -9.50
CA PRO A 341 -2.33 -23.33 -10.66
C PRO A 341 -3.79 -23.09 -11.07
N GLU A 342 -4.19 -23.66 -12.20
CA GLU A 342 -5.60 -23.60 -12.62
C GLU A 342 -6.50 -24.31 -11.60
N LEU A 343 -7.54 -23.61 -11.13
CA LEU A 343 -8.48 -24.12 -10.13
C LEU A 343 -9.83 -24.46 -10.76
N THR A 344 -10.55 -25.42 -10.15
CA THR A 344 -11.91 -25.81 -10.54
C THR A 344 -12.96 -24.75 -10.21
N VAL A 345 -12.60 -23.74 -9.43
CA VAL A 345 -13.46 -22.63 -9.00
C VAL A 345 -12.82 -21.27 -9.33
N THR A 346 -13.61 -20.21 -9.42
CA THR A 346 -13.09 -18.85 -9.56
C THR A 346 -12.35 -18.41 -8.31
N MET A 347 -11.42 -17.45 -8.45
CA MET A 347 -10.66 -16.91 -7.30
C MET A 347 -11.59 -16.29 -6.24
N GLY A 348 -12.66 -15.63 -6.62
CA GLY A 348 -13.66 -15.10 -5.68
C GLY A 348 -14.33 -16.20 -4.83
N LYS A 349 -14.62 -17.35 -5.42
CA LYS A 349 -15.12 -18.52 -4.68
C LYS A 349 -14.02 -19.16 -3.84
N PHE A 350 -12.82 -19.27 -4.38
CA PHE A 350 -11.68 -19.87 -3.69
C PHE A 350 -11.35 -19.16 -2.37
N VAL A 351 -11.31 -17.84 -2.34
CA VAL A 351 -11.02 -17.08 -1.10
C VAL A 351 -12.12 -17.26 -0.04
N LYS A 352 -13.38 -17.44 -0.45
CA LYS A 352 -14.49 -17.79 0.47
C LYS A 352 -14.33 -19.22 1.01
N ILE A 353 -13.93 -20.16 0.16
CA ILE A 353 -13.65 -21.55 0.54
C ILE A 353 -12.49 -21.63 1.53
N LEU A 354 -11.41 -20.88 1.31
CA LEU A 354 -10.29 -20.80 2.25
C LEU A 354 -10.76 -20.37 3.65
N ARG A 355 -11.60 -19.34 3.71
CA ARG A 355 -12.14 -18.85 4.98
C ARG A 355 -12.98 -19.91 5.70
N ILE A 356 -13.81 -20.66 4.95
CA ILE A 356 -14.70 -21.68 5.52
C ILE A 356 -13.91 -22.94 5.92
N LEU A 357 -13.12 -23.51 5.01
CA LEU A 357 -12.47 -24.80 5.18
C LEU A 357 -11.12 -24.73 5.89
N ALA A 358 -10.39 -23.62 5.78
CA ALA A 358 -9.07 -23.46 6.36
C ALA A 358 -9.00 -22.42 7.48
N SER A 359 -10.08 -21.65 7.71
CA SER A 359 -10.08 -20.49 8.61
C SER A 359 -8.99 -19.46 8.26
N VAL A 360 -8.74 -19.25 6.96
CA VAL A 360 -7.74 -18.34 6.42
C VAL A 360 -8.42 -17.29 5.55
N THR A 361 -8.20 -16.02 5.85
CA THR A 361 -8.69 -14.88 5.06
C THR A 361 -7.55 -14.32 4.21
N VAL A 362 -7.77 -14.15 2.91
CA VAL A 362 -6.82 -13.58 1.94
C VAL A 362 -7.52 -12.57 1.05
N THR A 363 -6.76 -11.69 0.38
CA THR A 363 -7.32 -10.71 -0.57
C THR A 363 -7.20 -11.25 -1.99
N PRO A 364 -8.31 -11.36 -2.76
CA PRO A 364 -8.27 -11.85 -4.13
C PRO A 364 -7.47 -10.92 -5.04
N GLY A 365 -6.78 -11.49 -6.04
CA GLY A 365 -5.91 -10.74 -6.95
C GLY A 365 -6.64 -9.69 -7.79
N THR A 366 -7.93 -9.92 -8.07
CA THR A 366 -8.78 -8.99 -8.84
C THR A 366 -8.92 -7.61 -8.19
N GLU A 367 -8.66 -7.49 -6.88
CA GLU A 367 -8.61 -6.20 -6.20
C GLU A 367 -7.42 -5.35 -6.65
N PHE A 368 -6.31 -5.98 -7.06
CA PHE A 368 -5.08 -5.29 -7.49
C PHE A 368 -4.99 -5.09 -9.01
N GLY A 369 -5.94 -5.64 -9.76
CA GLY A 369 -6.09 -5.51 -11.20
C GLY A 369 -7.03 -6.58 -11.75
N PRO A 370 -7.94 -6.24 -12.66
CA PRO A 370 -9.03 -7.15 -13.09
C PRO A 370 -8.54 -8.43 -13.77
N LYS A 371 -7.33 -8.44 -14.30
CA LYS A 371 -6.72 -9.59 -14.98
C LYS A 371 -6.13 -10.64 -14.03
N PHE A 372 -5.94 -10.33 -12.74
CA PHE A 372 -5.33 -11.25 -11.76
C PHE A 372 -6.38 -12.19 -11.15
N THR A 373 -7.07 -12.94 -12.03
CA THR A 373 -8.13 -13.88 -11.67
C THR A 373 -7.63 -15.22 -11.13
N ASP A 374 -6.32 -15.44 -11.18
CA ASP A 374 -5.60 -16.64 -10.74
C ASP A 374 -4.64 -16.36 -9.57
N SER A 375 -4.81 -15.24 -8.91
CA SER A 375 -3.87 -14.79 -7.85
C SER A 375 -4.61 -14.30 -6.61
N PHE A 376 -3.92 -14.35 -5.47
CA PHE A 376 -4.35 -13.72 -4.22
C PHE A 376 -3.15 -13.15 -3.46
N ARG A 377 -3.41 -12.16 -2.59
CA ARG A 377 -2.39 -11.57 -1.72
C ARG A 377 -2.55 -12.04 -0.28
N ILE A 378 -1.42 -12.34 0.36
CA ILE A 378 -1.32 -12.47 1.81
C ILE A 378 -0.49 -11.31 2.38
N ASN A 379 -0.84 -10.86 3.59
CA ASN A 379 -0.02 -10.00 4.43
C ASN A 379 0.63 -10.87 5.52
N PHE A 380 1.93 -11.13 5.40
CA PHE A 380 2.66 -12.00 6.30
C PHE A 380 3.20 -11.32 7.59
N SER A 381 2.78 -10.09 7.86
CA SER A 381 3.01 -9.45 9.16
C SER A 381 2.05 -10.05 10.20
N GLN A 382 2.32 -11.29 10.58
CA GLN A 382 1.50 -12.14 11.44
C GLN A 382 2.41 -12.85 12.46
N ASP A 383 1.82 -13.50 13.45
CA ASP A 383 2.57 -14.47 14.26
C ASP A 383 3.20 -15.52 13.35
N HIS A 384 4.50 -15.77 13.50
CA HIS A 384 5.28 -16.61 12.61
C HIS A 384 4.74 -18.04 12.51
N HIS A 385 4.49 -18.67 13.68
CA HIS A 385 4.01 -20.05 13.74
C HIS A 385 2.63 -20.19 13.09
N PHE A 386 1.69 -19.29 13.42
CA PHE A 386 0.35 -19.34 12.86
C PHE A 386 0.31 -18.97 11.37
N ALA A 387 1.23 -18.12 10.90
CA ALA A 387 1.36 -17.82 9.46
C ALA A 387 1.78 -19.06 8.67
N VAL A 388 2.78 -19.81 9.17
CA VAL A 388 3.25 -21.07 8.55
C VAL A 388 2.11 -22.09 8.49
N GLU A 389 1.46 -22.39 9.61
CA GLU A 389 0.31 -23.31 9.65
C GLU A 389 -0.83 -22.88 8.72
N ALA A 390 -1.13 -21.57 8.62
CA ALA A 390 -2.19 -21.08 7.76
C ALA A 390 -1.84 -21.26 6.27
N VAL A 391 -0.58 -21.07 5.87
CA VAL A 391 -0.13 -21.32 4.50
C VAL A 391 -0.13 -22.80 4.19
N GLU A 392 0.24 -23.70 5.12
CA GLU A 392 0.11 -25.16 4.94
C GLU A 392 -1.35 -25.57 4.68
N ARG A 393 -2.32 -25.02 5.45
CA ARG A 393 -3.75 -25.25 5.20
C ARG A 393 -4.19 -24.67 3.86
N THR A 394 -3.68 -23.51 3.47
CA THR A 394 -3.96 -22.89 2.17
C THR A 394 -3.50 -23.79 1.02
N ILE A 395 -2.29 -24.36 1.13
CA ILE A 395 -1.76 -25.32 0.15
C ILE A 395 -2.67 -26.56 0.03
N GLN A 396 -3.12 -27.12 1.15
CA GLN A 396 -4.05 -28.26 1.12
C GLN A 396 -5.35 -27.92 0.38
N ILE A 397 -5.88 -26.70 0.53
CA ILE A 397 -7.07 -26.27 -0.20
C ILE A 397 -6.75 -26.04 -1.69
N ILE A 398 -5.58 -25.47 -2.05
CA ILE A 398 -5.14 -25.38 -3.45
C ILE A 398 -5.16 -26.76 -4.10
N GLU A 399 -4.58 -27.78 -3.44
CA GLU A 399 -4.52 -29.14 -3.98
C GLU A 399 -5.91 -29.79 -4.13
N ARG A 400 -6.87 -29.52 -3.24
CA ARG A 400 -8.24 -30.02 -3.36
C ARG A 400 -9.02 -29.43 -4.54
N TYR A 401 -8.66 -28.23 -4.98
CA TYR A 401 -9.36 -27.49 -6.04
C TYR A 401 -8.54 -27.31 -7.32
N ARG A 402 -7.35 -27.89 -7.38
CA ARG A 402 -6.53 -27.96 -8.59
C ARG A 402 -7.25 -28.73 -9.70
N LYS A 403 -7.14 -28.27 -10.97
CA LYS A 403 -7.59 -29.00 -12.15
C LYS A 403 -6.59 -30.07 -12.56
#